data_a599b56981455ff88c309b9074bf9ba4
#
_entry.id   a599b56981455ff88c309b9074bf9ba4
#
_cell.length_a   1.000
_cell.length_b   1.000
_cell.length_c   1.000
_cell.angle_alpha   90.00
_cell.angle_beta   90.00
_cell.angle_gamma   90.00
#
_symmetry.space_group_name_H-M   'P 1'
#
loop_
_entity.id
_entity.type
_entity.pdbx_description
1 polymer ?
#
loop_
_entity_poly.entity_id
_entity_poly.type
_entity_poly.pdbx_seq_one_letter_code
_entity_poly.pdbx_strand_id
1 'polypeptide(L)'
;MEAGSIRRGDAPVSRVIVSGGAGFVAANLVRRLLRDGHDVIATVRPQSDTWRIDEIRDEIDCVELDITDAARVTDVVGRAGADTIFHLAAHGAYSWQRERGRIFDTNLGGAMNIMEAAVSHGVGTVVMAGSSSEYGFKDHSPAETEALEPNSDYAVAKAAATLLAGYVGRTESLNVVTLRLYSAYGPWEEPGRLVPTLVSHALSGRLPPLADPDIARDFVFVEDAVDAFIEAAERAEAVTGRIYNLGTGRQTTLREIVETARRLFGVKEEPVWDTMPQRTWDTKVWVADAARIRAELDWKPRTSLEQGLATTAEWLERADAAVREKYVIRQ
;
A
#
# COMPACT_ATOMS: atom_id res chain seq x y z
N MET A 1 -12.69 13.30 -33.46
CA MET A 1 -12.06 14.13 -32.41
C MET A 1 -11.03 13.24 -31.76
N GLU A 2 -9.76 13.48 -32.05
CA GLU A 2 -8.66 12.72 -31.45
C GLU A 2 -8.54 13.10 -29.98
N ALA A 3 -8.62 12.13 -29.10
CA ALA A 3 -8.29 12.29 -27.71
C ALA A 3 -6.78 12.54 -27.60
N GLY A 4 -6.38 13.80 -27.38
CA GLY A 4 -5.01 14.17 -27.17
C GLY A 4 -4.46 13.43 -25.94
N SER A 5 -3.41 12.65 -26.11
CA SER A 5 -2.66 12.06 -25.02
C SER A 5 -2.01 13.21 -24.23
N ILE A 6 -2.51 13.48 -23.03
CA ILE A 6 -1.86 14.37 -22.08
C ILE A 6 -0.50 13.73 -21.76
N ARG A 7 0.59 14.43 -22.07
CA ARG A 7 1.93 13.96 -21.72
C ARG A 7 2.08 14.04 -20.19
N ARG A 8 2.59 12.98 -19.56
CA ARG A 8 3.02 13.01 -18.17
C ARG A 8 4.02 14.16 -18.00
N GLY A 9 3.68 15.16 -17.22
CA GLY A 9 4.47 16.39 -17.02
C GLY A 9 3.69 17.70 -17.20
N ASP A 10 2.46 17.65 -17.73
CA ASP A 10 1.62 18.86 -17.93
C ASP A 10 0.47 18.95 -16.90
N ALA A 11 0.39 18.06 -15.91
CA ALA A 11 -0.58 18.20 -14.83
C ALA A 11 -0.23 19.42 -13.95
N PRO A 12 -1.20 20.25 -13.59
CA PRO A 12 -0.93 21.39 -12.72
C PRO A 12 -0.39 20.89 -11.37
N VAL A 13 0.59 21.60 -10.83
CA VAL A 13 1.09 21.39 -9.47
C VAL A 13 -0.10 21.47 -8.52
N SER A 14 -0.39 20.40 -7.79
CA SER A 14 -1.47 20.36 -6.82
C SER A 14 -0.90 20.12 -5.42
N ARG A 15 -1.60 20.62 -4.42
CA ARG A 15 -1.27 20.38 -3.03
C ARG A 15 -2.00 19.12 -2.55
N VAL A 16 -1.25 18.16 -2.01
CA VAL A 16 -1.79 16.85 -1.65
C VAL A 16 -1.46 16.46 -0.21
N ILE A 17 -2.40 15.77 0.45
CA ILE A 17 -2.15 15.15 1.76
C ILE A 17 -1.93 13.65 1.56
N VAL A 18 -0.85 13.09 2.14
CA VAL A 18 -0.63 11.65 2.25
C VAL A 18 -0.72 11.24 3.73
N SER A 19 -1.81 10.60 4.12
CA SER A 19 -1.97 10.14 5.50
C SER A 19 -1.20 8.85 5.75
N GLY A 20 -0.54 8.77 6.92
CA GLY A 20 0.35 7.66 7.21
C GLY A 20 1.65 7.70 6.40
N GLY A 21 2.16 8.91 6.13
CA GLY A 21 3.29 9.18 5.24
C GLY A 21 4.57 8.42 5.55
N ALA A 22 4.81 8.00 6.81
CA ALA A 22 5.92 7.13 7.19
C ALA A 22 5.68 5.63 6.93
N GLY A 23 4.51 5.24 6.40
CA GLY A 23 4.20 3.86 6.00
C GLY A 23 4.93 3.47 4.70
N PHE A 24 5.07 2.16 4.46
CA PHE A 24 5.79 1.62 3.30
C PHE A 24 5.31 2.18 1.96
N VAL A 25 4.05 1.93 1.61
CA VAL A 25 3.49 2.38 0.33
C VAL A 25 3.38 3.90 0.29
N ALA A 26 2.99 4.52 1.41
CA ALA A 26 2.86 5.97 1.52
C ALA A 26 4.21 6.70 1.29
N ALA A 27 5.32 6.22 1.85
CA ALA A 27 6.63 6.82 1.66
C ALA A 27 7.12 6.75 0.19
N ASN A 28 6.77 5.67 -0.53
CA ASN A 28 7.01 5.57 -1.98
C ASN A 28 6.10 6.52 -2.77
N LEU A 29 4.83 6.65 -2.38
CA LEU A 29 3.90 7.60 -2.99
C LEU A 29 4.36 9.06 -2.78
N VAL A 30 4.80 9.42 -1.56
CA VAL A 30 5.36 10.76 -1.28
C VAL A 30 6.53 11.07 -2.22
N ARG A 31 7.50 10.16 -2.35
CA ARG A 31 8.63 10.35 -3.28
C ARG A 31 8.20 10.51 -4.72
N ARG A 32 7.19 9.78 -5.14
CA ARG A 32 6.67 9.89 -6.49
C ARG A 32 5.98 11.23 -6.72
N LEU A 33 5.15 11.67 -5.79
CA LEU A 33 4.45 12.96 -5.87
C LEU A 33 5.44 14.14 -5.90
N LEU A 34 6.52 14.10 -5.09
CA LEU A 34 7.60 15.08 -5.14
C LEU A 34 8.30 15.10 -6.50
N ARG A 35 8.64 13.93 -7.06
CA ARG A 35 9.24 13.83 -8.41
C ARG A 35 8.33 14.38 -9.50
N ASP A 36 7.02 14.23 -9.34
CA ASP A 36 6.01 14.75 -10.27
C ASP A 36 5.71 16.25 -10.03
N GLY A 37 6.37 16.89 -9.02
CA GLY A 37 6.33 18.32 -8.75
C GLY A 37 5.18 18.79 -7.87
N HIS A 38 4.49 17.88 -7.16
CA HIS A 38 3.42 18.23 -6.24
C HIS A 38 3.94 18.78 -4.92
N ASP A 39 3.14 19.64 -4.26
CA ASP A 39 3.34 20.11 -2.89
C ASP A 39 2.74 19.09 -1.91
N VAL A 40 3.60 18.40 -1.15
CA VAL A 40 3.20 17.22 -0.39
C VAL A 40 3.19 17.49 1.11
N ILE A 41 2.02 17.28 1.71
CA ILE A 41 1.84 17.22 3.17
C ILE A 41 1.79 15.76 3.58
N ALA A 42 2.83 15.27 4.28
CA ALA A 42 2.86 13.92 4.82
C ALA A 42 2.42 13.94 6.29
N THR A 43 1.29 13.28 6.62
CA THR A 43 0.90 13.20 8.02
C THR A 43 1.44 11.93 8.65
N VAL A 44 2.00 12.07 9.84
CA VAL A 44 2.58 10.98 10.63
C VAL A 44 1.98 11.01 12.04
N ARG A 45 1.68 9.83 12.59
CA ARG A 45 1.19 9.74 13.96
C ARG A 45 2.31 10.17 14.91
N PRO A 46 2.01 10.90 16.01
CA PRO A 46 2.98 11.22 17.04
C PRO A 46 3.78 9.98 17.49
N GLN A 47 5.08 10.13 17.68
CA GLN A 47 6.01 9.06 18.08
C GLN A 47 6.17 7.91 17.07
N SER A 48 5.73 8.08 15.82
CA SER A 48 6.03 7.11 14.76
C SER A 48 7.50 7.16 14.36
N ASP A 49 8.08 5.99 14.06
CA ASP A 49 9.39 5.94 13.39
C ASP A 49 9.24 6.44 11.95
N THR A 50 9.91 7.54 11.62
CA THR A 50 9.83 8.25 10.33
C THR A 50 10.96 7.90 9.36
N TRP A 51 11.79 6.93 9.68
CA TRP A 51 13.01 6.57 8.94
C TRP A 51 12.82 6.45 7.42
N ARG A 52 11.60 6.12 6.97
CA ARG A 52 11.29 6.00 5.53
C ARG A 52 11.21 7.33 4.81
N ILE A 53 11.02 8.44 5.54
CA ILE A 53 10.87 9.78 4.95
C ILE A 53 11.91 10.77 5.47
N ASP A 54 12.84 10.34 6.33
CA ASP A 54 13.81 11.25 6.94
C ASP A 54 14.71 11.93 5.89
N GLU A 55 15.12 11.22 4.83
CA GLU A 55 15.98 11.76 3.78
C GLU A 55 15.30 12.83 2.90
N ILE A 56 13.94 12.84 2.87
CA ILE A 56 13.15 13.80 2.09
C ILE A 56 12.38 14.77 2.98
N ARG A 57 12.72 14.84 4.27
CA ARG A 57 11.93 15.58 5.25
C ARG A 57 11.89 17.07 4.98
N ASP A 58 12.96 17.63 4.42
CA ASP A 58 13.05 19.06 4.07
C ASP A 58 12.31 19.41 2.75
N GLU A 59 11.86 18.39 2.01
CA GLU A 59 11.12 18.55 0.75
C GLU A 59 9.60 18.46 0.95
N ILE A 60 9.12 18.13 2.18
CA ILE A 60 7.71 17.90 2.49
C ILE A 60 7.26 18.69 3.71
N ASP A 61 5.97 19.03 3.76
CA ASP A 61 5.32 19.48 5.00
C ASP A 61 5.00 18.23 5.86
N CYS A 62 5.86 17.89 6.82
CA CYS A 62 5.62 16.76 7.72
C CYS A 62 4.81 17.19 8.95
N VAL A 63 3.56 16.72 9.06
CA VAL A 63 2.61 17.13 10.10
C VAL A 63 2.30 15.97 11.04
N GLU A 64 2.47 16.16 12.36
CA GLU A 64 2.01 15.19 13.34
C GLU A 64 0.48 15.19 13.42
N LEU A 65 -0.13 14.04 13.15
CA LEU A 65 -1.58 13.84 13.15
C LEU A 65 -1.94 12.40 13.57
N ASP A 66 -2.66 12.26 14.68
CA ASP A 66 -3.42 11.05 14.94
C ASP A 66 -4.78 11.20 14.27
N ILE A 67 -5.04 10.36 13.28
CA ILE A 67 -6.30 10.42 12.51
C ILE A 67 -7.54 10.05 13.31
N THR A 68 -7.38 9.51 14.53
CA THR A 68 -8.49 9.24 15.47
C THR A 68 -8.98 10.50 16.19
N ASP A 69 -8.20 11.57 16.18
CA ASP A 69 -8.58 12.90 16.69
C ASP A 69 -9.32 13.70 15.60
N ALA A 70 -10.64 13.63 15.59
CA ALA A 70 -11.51 14.28 14.61
C ALA A 70 -11.29 15.80 14.52
N ALA A 71 -11.13 16.48 15.67
CA ALA A 71 -10.92 17.93 15.70
C ALA A 71 -9.58 18.31 15.06
N ARG A 72 -8.53 17.54 15.36
CA ARG A 72 -7.21 17.75 14.77
C ARG A 72 -7.18 17.44 13.28
N VAL A 73 -7.87 16.38 12.83
CA VAL A 73 -8.02 16.05 11.40
C VAL A 73 -8.68 17.21 10.67
N THR A 74 -9.80 17.75 11.19
CA THR A 74 -10.51 18.89 10.60
C THR A 74 -9.61 20.12 10.51
N ASP A 75 -8.86 20.47 11.57
CA ASP A 75 -7.94 21.59 11.57
C ASP A 75 -6.81 21.43 10.52
N VAL A 76 -6.18 20.26 10.45
CA VAL A 76 -5.09 19.99 9.51
C VAL A 76 -5.58 20.03 8.07
N VAL A 77 -6.70 19.34 7.74
CA VAL A 77 -7.27 19.34 6.38
C VAL A 77 -7.70 20.72 5.96
N GLY A 78 -8.35 21.49 6.87
CA GLY A 78 -8.81 22.85 6.58
C GLY A 78 -7.67 23.83 6.30
N ARG A 79 -6.55 23.72 7.03
CA ARG A 79 -5.37 24.57 6.81
C ARG A 79 -4.55 24.15 5.60
N ALA A 80 -4.61 22.88 5.25
CA ALA A 80 -3.84 22.36 4.13
C ALA A 80 -4.22 22.96 2.80
N GLY A 81 -5.51 23.24 2.55
CA GLY A 81 -5.99 23.65 1.25
C GLY A 81 -5.65 22.65 0.14
N ALA A 82 -5.67 21.38 0.47
CA ALA A 82 -5.27 20.32 -0.44
C ALA A 82 -6.42 19.94 -1.39
N ASP A 83 -6.08 19.65 -2.65
CA ASP A 83 -7.03 19.21 -3.66
C ASP A 83 -7.33 17.71 -3.54
N THR A 84 -6.34 16.95 -3.07
CA THR A 84 -6.40 15.49 -3.00
C THR A 84 -5.84 14.96 -1.67
N ILE A 85 -6.51 13.95 -1.10
CA ILE A 85 -6.01 13.20 0.04
C ILE A 85 -5.78 11.74 -0.38
N PHE A 86 -4.56 11.27 -0.24
CA PHE A 86 -4.22 9.85 -0.30
C PHE A 86 -4.26 9.27 1.12
N HIS A 87 -5.28 8.48 1.42
CA HIS A 87 -5.49 7.92 2.75
C HIS A 87 -4.90 6.51 2.87
N LEU A 88 -3.65 6.41 3.37
CA LEU A 88 -2.93 5.16 3.55
C LEU A 88 -2.66 4.81 5.02
N ALA A 89 -3.03 5.68 5.96
CA ALA A 89 -2.88 5.39 7.39
C ALA A 89 -3.70 4.15 7.77
N ALA A 90 -3.06 3.19 8.45
CA ALA A 90 -3.69 1.95 8.90
C ALA A 90 -3.01 1.40 10.15
N HIS A 91 -3.75 0.57 10.91
CA HIS A 91 -3.25 -0.19 12.05
C HIS A 91 -3.81 -1.62 12.02
N GLY A 92 -3.02 -2.61 12.47
CA GLY A 92 -3.44 -4.01 12.46
C GLY A 92 -2.98 -4.83 11.25
N ALA A 93 -2.22 -4.23 10.33
CA ALA A 93 -1.65 -4.95 9.17
C ALA A 93 -0.50 -5.90 9.55
N TYR A 94 0.06 -5.75 10.73
CA TYR A 94 1.17 -6.57 11.24
C TYR A 94 0.72 -7.44 12.41
N SER A 95 1.28 -8.64 12.53
CA SER A 95 0.88 -9.66 13.53
C SER A 95 1.04 -9.24 15.00
N TRP A 96 1.84 -8.23 15.26
CA TRP A 96 2.02 -7.66 16.61
C TRP A 96 1.03 -6.54 16.94
N GLN A 97 0.30 -6.02 15.98
CA GLN A 97 -0.73 -4.99 16.16
C GLN A 97 -2.08 -5.67 16.42
N ARG A 98 -2.38 -5.97 17.68
CA ARG A 98 -3.53 -6.82 18.06
C ARG A 98 -4.62 -6.11 18.86
N GLU A 99 -4.44 -4.83 19.18
CA GLU A 99 -5.39 -4.07 19.99
C GLU A 99 -6.65 -3.75 19.16
N ARG A 100 -7.71 -4.54 19.37
CA ARG A 100 -8.97 -4.45 18.62
C ARG A 100 -9.52 -3.03 18.57
N GLY A 101 -9.63 -2.34 19.71
CA GLY A 101 -10.14 -0.96 19.76
C GLY A 101 -9.35 -0.06 18.82
N ARG A 102 -8.02 -0.07 18.91
CA ARG A 102 -7.14 0.74 18.08
C ARG A 102 -7.24 0.39 16.59
N ILE A 103 -7.46 -0.90 16.26
CA ILE A 103 -7.66 -1.34 14.88
C ILE A 103 -8.91 -0.67 14.31
N PHE A 104 -10.03 -0.69 15.02
CA PHE A 104 -11.28 -0.06 14.58
C PHE A 104 -11.21 1.47 14.61
N ASP A 105 -10.67 2.05 15.67
CA ASP A 105 -10.53 3.50 15.80
C ASP A 105 -9.68 4.08 14.67
N THR A 106 -8.55 3.42 14.33
CA THR A 106 -7.68 3.90 13.25
C THR A 106 -8.29 3.65 11.86
N ASN A 107 -8.69 2.40 11.55
CA ASN A 107 -9.03 2.05 10.17
C ASN A 107 -10.44 2.49 9.77
N LEU A 108 -11.41 2.49 10.68
CA LEU A 108 -12.77 2.95 10.41
C LEU A 108 -12.98 4.37 10.91
N GLY A 109 -12.73 4.65 12.20
CA GLY A 109 -12.92 5.98 12.78
C GLY A 109 -12.05 7.03 12.10
N GLY A 110 -10.74 6.72 11.89
CA GLY A 110 -9.83 7.61 11.18
C GLY A 110 -10.24 7.86 9.72
N ALA A 111 -10.71 6.82 9.01
CA ALA A 111 -11.22 6.99 7.65
C ALA A 111 -12.47 7.90 7.63
N MET A 112 -13.39 7.74 8.60
CA MET A 112 -14.55 8.59 8.76
C MET A 112 -14.15 10.05 8.99
N ASN A 113 -13.24 10.31 9.93
CA ASN A 113 -12.73 11.66 10.22
C ASN A 113 -12.11 12.34 8.99
N ILE A 114 -11.31 11.59 8.21
CA ILE A 114 -10.71 12.10 6.95
C ILE A 114 -11.79 12.48 5.93
N MET A 115 -12.81 11.63 5.73
CA MET A 115 -13.87 11.90 4.77
C MET A 115 -14.76 13.08 5.21
N GLU A 116 -15.13 13.17 6.48
CA GLU A 116 -15.89 14.29 7.04
C GLU A 116 -15.13 15.61 6.88
N ALA A 117 -13.84 15.62 7.21
CA ALA A 117 -13.00 16.79 7.02
C ALA A 117 -12.85 17.16 5.53
N ALA A 118 -12.68 16.17 4.65
CA ALA A 118 -12.58 16.41 3.21
C ALA A 118 -13.85 17.04 2.64
N VAL A 119 -15.02 16.53 3.00
CA VAL A 119 -16.32 17.13 2.61
C VAL A 119 -16.48 18.53 3.16
N SER A 120 -16.19 18.75 4.46
CA SER A 120 -16.38 20.04 5.14
C SER A 120 -15.49 21.14 4.57
N HIS A 121 -14.32 20.79 4.05
CA HIS A 121 -13.34 21.76 3.53
C HIS A 121 -13.22 21.76 1.99
N GLY A 122 -14.13 21.07 1.29
CA GLY A 122 -14.19 21.09 -0.17
C GLY A 122 -13.00 20.44 -0.87
N VAL A 123 -12.38 19.43 -0.25
CA VAL A 123 -11.38 18.59 -0.93
C VAL A 123 -12.04 17.90 -2.12
N GLY A 124 -11.40 17.92 -3.28
CA GLY A 124 -11.97 17.34 -4.50
C GLY A 124 -11.95 15.81 -4.52
N THR A 125 -10.89 15.20 -4.00
CA THR A 125 -10.65 13.77 -4.16
C THR A 125 -10.04 13.11 -2.90
N VAL A 126 -10.53 11.92 -2.56
CA VAL A 126 -9.88 11.00 -1.61
C VAL A 126 -9.62 9.65 -2.30
N VAL A 127 -8.35 9.24 -2.34
CA VAL A 127 -7.98 7.87 -2.75
C VAL A 127 -7.60 7.09 -1.52
N MET A 128 -8.34 6.03 -1.23
CA MET A 128 -8.19 5.25 0.00
C MET A 128 -7.53 3.89 -0.27
N ALA A 129 -6.55 3.54 0.55
CA ALA A 129 -6.02 2.18 0.58
C ALA A 129 -7.02 1.25 1.28
N GLY A 130 -7.66 0.36 0.52
CA GLY A 130 -8.36 -0.83 0.99
C GLY A 130 -7.39 -2.00 1.19
N SER A 131 -7.91 -3.20 1.37
CA SER A 131 -7.12 -4.40 1.57
C SER A 131 -7.76 -5.62 0.93
N SER A 132 -6.98 -6.48 0.30
CA SER A 132 -7.43 -7.81 -0.15
C SER A 132 -7.94 -8.69 1.01
N SER A 133 -7.51 -8.41 2.26
CA SER A 133 -8.00 -9.12 3.45
C SER A 133 -9.51 -8.96 3.68
N GLU A 134 -10.15 -7.93 3.10
CA GLU A 134 -11.59 -7.70 3.18
C GLU A 134 -12.41 -8.88 2.67
N TYR A 135 -11.87 -9.61 1.67
CA TYR A 135 -12.53 -10.80 1.12
C TYR A 135 -12.52 -12.01 2.06
N GLY A 136 -11.59 -12.06 3.02
CA GLY A 136 -11.31 -13.29 3.77
C GLY A 136 -10.65 -14.35 2.90
N PHE A 137 -10.86 -15.63 3.22
CA PHE A 137 -10.34 -16.72 2.41
C PHE A 137 -11.27 -17.00 1.23
N LYS A 138 -10.67 -17.04 0.04
CA LYS A 138 -11.35 -17.45 -1.20
C LYS A 138 -10.52 -18.56 -1.88
N ASP A 139 -11.18 -19.40 -2.64
CA ASP A 139 -10.55 -20.46 -3.45
C ASP A 139 -10.33 -20.05 -4.91
N HIS A 140 -10.59 -18.79 -5.21
CA HIS A 140 -10.48 -18.16 -6.53
C HIS A 140 -10.04 -16.70 -6.40
N SER A 141 -9.91 -15.98 -7.53
CA SER A 141 -9.70 -14.53 -7.60
C SER A 141 -11.03 -13.79 -7.46
N PRO A 142 -11.32 -13.14 -6.30
CA PRO A 142 -12.62 -12.50 -6.09
C PRO A 142 -12.75 -11.19 -6.88
N ALA A 143 -13.92 -10.99 -7.50
CA ALA A 143 -14.30 -9.71 -8.08
C ALA A 143 -14.71 -8.71 -6.98
N GLU A 144 -14.63 -7.39 -7.27
CA GLU A 144 -14.93 -6.34 -6.29
C GLU A 144 -16.39 -6.32 -5.82
N THR A 145 -17.29 -6.99 -6.55
CA THR A 145 -18.72 -7.11 -6.23
C THR A 145 -19.08 -8.31 -5.38
N GLU A 146 -18.11 -9.20 -5.11
CA GLU A 146 -18.39 -10.38 -4.29
C GLU A 146 -18.60 -10.03 -2.82
N ALA A 147 -19.33 -10.93 -2.14
CA ALA A 147 -19.56 -10.83 -0.69
C ALA A 147 -18.22 -10.91 0.06
N LEU A 148 -18.07 -10.01 1.02
CA LEU A 148 -16.90 -9.97 1.90
C LEU A 148 -17.10 -10.96 3.05
N GLU A 149 -16.04 -11.69 3.39
CA GLU A 149 -16.01 -12.67 4.49
C GLU A 149 -14.77 -12.44 5.38
N PRO A 150 -14.62 -11.21 5.94
CA PRO A 150 -13.41 -10.83 6.64
C PRO A 150 -13.16 -11.75 7.84
N ASN A 151 -11.92 -12.21 7.99
CA ASN A 151 -11.50 -13.22 8.96
C ASN A 151 -10.59 -12.69 10.08
N SER A 152 -10.51 -11.38 10.23
CA SER A 152 -9.74 -10.71 11.29
C SER A 152 -10.33 -9.33 11.61
N ASP A 153 -10.04 -8.79 12.82
CA ASP A 153 -10.46 -7.46 13.22
C ASP A 153 -10.00 -6.40 12.20
N TYR A 154 -8.76 -6.53 11.69
CA TYR A 154 -8.24 -5.68 10.63
C TYR A 154 -9.09 -5.75 9.34
N ALA A 155 -9.38 -6.95 8.88
CA ALA A 155 -10.16 -7.16 7.67
C ALA A 155 -11.58 -6.59 7.80
N VAL A 156 -12.23 -6.79 8.97
CA VAL A 156 -13.56 -6.21 9.26
C VAL A 156 -13.52 -4.68 9.24
N ALA A 157 -12.53 -4.07 9.91
CA ALA A 157 -12.40 -2.62 9.95
C ALA A 157 -12.11 -2.01 8.56
N LYS A 158 -11.28 -2.67 7.74
CA LYS A 158 -10.99 -2.26 6.36
C LYS A 158 -12.24 -2.41 5.46
N ALA A 159 -12.98 -3.51 5.58
CA ALA A 159 -14.23 -3.71 4.84
C ALA A 159 -15.28 -2.62 5.19
N ALA A 160 -15.43 -2.30 6.48
CA ALA A 160 -16.33 -1.24 6.92
C ALA A 160 -15.92 0.14 6.37
N ALA A 161 -14.63 0.46 6.41
CA ALA A 161 -14.10 1.71 5.83
C ALA A 161 -14.31 1.78 4.30
N THR A 162 -14.11 0.68 3.58
CA THR A 162 -14.37 0.59 2.14
C THR A 162 -15.86 0.81 1.80
N LEU A 163 -16.78 0.24 2.60
CA LEU A 163 -18.21 0.46 2.43
C LEU A 163 -18.60 1.91 2.70
N LEU A 164 -18.04 2.53 3.75
CA LEU A 164 -18.23 3.95 4.07
C LEU A 164 -17.72 4.83 2.91
N ALA A 165 -16.52 4.58 2.40
CA ALA A 165 -15.93 5.29 1.26
C ALA A 165 -16.83 5.25 0.02
N GLY A 166 -17.33 4.08 -0.32
CA GLY A 166 -18.27 3.91 -1.43
C GLY A 166 -19.61 4.61 -1.21
N TYR A 167 -20.09 4.70 0.04
CA TYR A 167 -21.29 5.46 0.37
C TYR A 167 -21.04 6.96 0.21
N VAL A 168 -20.00 7.50 0.83
CA VAL A 168 -19.63 8.94 0.74
C VAL A 168 -19.45 9.39 -0.71
N GLY A 169 -18.70 8.63 -1.53
CA GLY A 169 -18.50 8.96 -2.93
C GLY A 169 -19.75 8.93 -3.81
N ARG A 170 -20.88 8.37 -3.32
CA ARG A 170 -22.17 8.40 -4.04
C ARG A 170 -23.14 9.45 -3.49
N THR A 171 -22.94 9.94 -2.28
CA THR A 171 -23.92 10.81 -1.60
C THR A 171 -23.41 12.22 -1.34
N GLU A 172 -22.09 12.41 -1.33
CA GLU A 172 -21.46 13.70 -1.03
C GLU A 172 -20.76 14.27 -2.28
N SER A 173 -20.42 15.55 -2.23
CA SER A 173 -19.65 16.24 -3.27
C SER A 173 -18.13 15.94 -3.18
N LEU A 174 -17.76 14.71 -2.90
CA LEU A 174 -16.38 14.25 -2.76
C LEU A 174 -16.13 13.05 -3.67
N ASN A 175 -15.12 13.12 -4.53
CA ASN A 175 -14.72 11.97 -5.31
C ASN A 175 -13.94 10.99 -4.42
N VAL A 176 -14.44 9.77 -4.27
CA VAL A 176 -13.79 8.74 -3.43
C VAL A 176 -13.53 7.48 -4.24
N VAL A 177 -12.27 7.03 -4.26
CA VAL A 177 -11.85 5.79 -4.90
C VAL A 177 -11.12 4.91 -3.91
N THR A 178 -11.45 3.62 -3.85
CA THR A 178 -10.78 2.66 -2.95
C THR A 178 -10.00 1.62 -3.74
N LEU A 179 -8.74 1.42 -3.36
CA LEU A 179 -7.86 0.40 -3.94
C LEU A 179 -7.62 -0.72 -2.90
N ARG A 180 -8.20 -1.91 -3.10
CA ARG A 180 -7.93 -3.11 -2.30
C ARG A 180 -6.56 -3.67 -2.65
N LEU A 181 -5.55 -3.24 -1.90
CA LEU A 181 -4.16 -3.59 -2.13
C LEU A 181 -3.91 -5.06 -1.76
N TYR A 182 -3.29 -5.79 -2.69
CA TYR A 182 -2.75 -7.12 -2.47
C TYR A 182 -1.35 -7.04 -1.86
N SER A 183 -0.47 -8.01 -2.11
CA SER A 183 0.83 -8.07 -1.44
C SER A 183 1.85 -7.14 -2.09
N ALA A 184 1.81 -5.85 -1.73
CA ALA A 184 2.84 -4.91 -2.17
C ALA A 184 4.21 -5.29 -1.60
N TYR A 185 5.27 -5.13 -2.43
CA TYR A 185 6.66 -5.36 -2.05
C TYR A 185 7.60 -4.39 -2.77
N GLY A 186 8.80 -4.21 -2.23
CA GLY A 186 9.81 -3.36 -2.86
C GLY A 186 10.62 -2.51 -1.89
N PRO A 187 11.32 -1.47 -2.39
CA PRO A 187 12.05 -0.50 -1.57
C PRO A 187 11.23 0.07 -0.42
N TRP A 188 11.84 0.21 0.76
CA TRP A 188 11.22 0.73 1.98
C TRP A 188 10.17 -0.19 2.65
N GLU A 189 10.00 -1.42 2.20
CA GLU A 189 9.11 -2.38 2.87
C GLU A 189 9.61 -2.67 4.30
N GLU A 190 8.70 -3.15 5.16
CA GLU A 190 9.03 -3.52 6.54
C GLU A 190 10.08 -4.64 6.58
N PRO A 191 11.23 -4.44 7.24
CA PRO A 191 12.38 -5.37 7.19
C PRO A 191 12.05 -6.83 7.52
N GLY A 192 11.08 -7.06 8.44
CA GLY A 192 10.64 -8.40 8.83
C GLY A 192 9.65 -9.08 7.87
N ARG A 193 9.33 -8.47 6.72
CA ARG A 193 8.46 -9.08 5.70
C ARG A 193 9.26 -10.03 4.80
N LEU A 194 8.52 -10.87 4.07
CA LEU A 194 9.11 -11.94 3.24
C LEU A 194 10.16 -11.40 2.25
N VAL A 195 9.79 -10.41 1.43
CA VAL A 195 10.67 -9.98 0.34
C VAL A 195 11.94 -9.30 0.84
N PRO A 196 11.88 -8.31 1.75
CA PRO A 196 13.11 -7.74 2.31
C PRO A 196 14.00 -8.78 3.00
N THR A 197 13.41 -9.69 3.76
CA THR A 197 14.14 -10.77 4.43
C THR A 197 14.82 -11.68 3.42
N LEU A 198 14.10 -12.11 2.38
CA LEU A 198 14.64 -12.99 1.32
C LEU A 198 15.78 -12.31 0.57
N VAL A 199 15.60 -11.04 0.16
CA VAL A 199 16.61 -10.27 -0.57
C VAL A 199 17.88 -10.08 0.29
N SER A 200 17.71 -9.66 1.57
CA SER A 200 18.85 -9.45 2.48
C SER A 200 19.66 -10.72 2.71
N HIS A 201 18.99 -11.88 2.88
CA HIS A 201 19.70 -13.17 2.99
C HIS A 201 20.37 -13.56 1.68
N ALA A 202 19.67 -13.42 0.55
CA ALA A 202 20.17 -13.80 -0.76
C ALA A 202 21.43 -13.00 -1.16
N LEU A 203 21.47 -11.69 -0.85
CA LEU A 203 22.68 -10.87 -1.03
C LEU A 203 23.87 -11.36 -0.18
N SER A 204 23.59 -12.08 0.90
CA SER A 204 24.62 -12.74 1.74
C SER A 204 24.91 -14.19 1.31
N GLY A 205 24.36 -14.64 0.18
CA GLY A 205 24.51 -16.01 -0.34
C GLY A 205 23.75 -17.09 0.43
N ARG A 206 22.77 -16.72 1.25
CA ARG A 206 22.00 -17.61 2.14
C ARG A 206 20.49 -17.48 1.88
N LEU A 207 19.70 -18.37 2.52
CA LEU A 207 18.25 -18.29 2.56
C LEU A 207 17.77 -18.08 4.00
N PRO A 208 16.64 -17.37 4.21
CA PRO A 208 16.01 -17.26 5.50
C PRO A 208 15.28 -18.57 5.88
N PRO A 209 14.85 -18.75 7.14
CA PRO A 209 13.84 -19.74 7.48
C PRO A 209 12.59 -19.55 6.63
N LEU A 210 12.01 -20.65 6.13
CA LEU A 210 10.90 -20.66 5.18
C LEU A 210 9.69 -21.39 5.74
N ALA A 211 8.49 -20.94 5.39
CA ALA A 211 7.22 -21.60 5.69
C ALA A 211 6.87 -22.65 4.59
N ASP A 212 5.62 -23.14 4.59
CA ASP A 212 5.10 -24.04 3.55
C ASP A 212 5.32 -23.44 2.14
N PRO A 213 5.98 -24.19 1.23
CA PRO A 213 6.31 -23.71 -0.12
C PRO A 213 5.09 -23.40 -0.99
N ASP A 214 3.94 -23.97 -0.68
CA ASP A 214 2.71 -23.81 -1.45
C ASP A 214 1.86 -22.59 -1.02
N ILE A 215 2.25 -21.90 0.06
CA ILE A 215 1.65 -20.61 0.41
C ILE A 215 1.83 -19.65 -0.76
N ALA A 216 0.73 -19.00 -1.16
CA ALA A 216 0.74 -18.12 -2.33
C ALA A 216 0.27 -16.71 -2.03
N ARG A 217 0.76 -15.75 -2.81
CA ARG A 217 0.37 -14.35 -2.80
C ARG A 217 0.36 -13.78 -4.22
N ASP A 218 -0.42 -12.72 -4.41
CA ASP A 218 -0.31 -11.86 -5.58
C ASP A 218 0.62 -10.70 -5.19
N PHE A 219 1.86 -10.76 -5.66
CA PHE A 219 2.89 -9.76 -5.36
C PHE A 219 2.84 -8.62 -6.38
N VAL A 220 2.57 -7.42 -5.92
CA VAL A 220 2.60 -6.19 -6.73
C VAL A 220 3.78 -5.32 -6.32
N PHE A 221 4.61 -4.92 -7.28
CA PHE A 221 5.74 -4.04 -7.01
C PHE A 221 5.26 -2.67 -6.56
N VAL A 222 5.91 -2.08 -5.57
CA VAL A 222 5.41 -0.87 -4.90
C VAL A 222 5.26 0.33 -5.84
N GLU A 223 6.13 0.48 -6.85
CA GLU A 223 6.00 1.57 -7.82
C GLU A 223 4.79 1.37 -8.73
N ASP A 224 4.47 0.13 -9.13
CA ASP A 224 3.24 -0.18 -9.87
C ASP A 224 2.00 0.11 -9.00
N ALA A 225 2.07 -0.20 -7.69
CA ALA A 225 0.99 0.14 -6.77
C ALA A 225 0.81 1.67 -6.64
N VAL A 226 1.90 2.42 -6.53
CA VAL A 226 1.89 3.89 -6.49
C VAL A 226 1.31 4.48 -7.78
N ASP A 227 1.67 3.94 -8.95
CA ASP A 227 1.06 4.33 -10.24
C ASP A 227 -0.47 4.19 -10.19
N ALA A 228 -1.00 3.11 -9.59
CA ALA A 228 -2.45 2.92 -9.46
C ALA A 228 -3.12 3.97 -8.56
N PHE A 229 -2.47 4.39 -7.46
CA PHE A 229 -2.99 5.48 -6.62
C PHE A 229 -3.08 6.79 -7.38
N ILE A 230 -2.10 7.11 -8.20
CA ILE A 230 -2.07 8.33 -9.02
C ILE A 230 -3.15 8.26 -10.11
N GLU A 231 -3.23 7.18 -10.88
CA GLU A 231 -4.26 6.99 -11.90
C GLU A 231 -5.68 7.05 -11.30
N ALA A 232 -5.86 6.53 -10.08
CA ALA A 232 -7.14 6.61 -9.38
C ALA A 232 -7.49 8.06 -9.00
N ALA A 233 -6.52 8.88 -8.61
CA ALA A 233 -6.74 10.29 -8.32
C ALA A 233 -7.06 11.09 -9.57
N GLU A 234 -6.31 10.90 -10.66
CA GLU A 234 -6.51 11.59 -11.93
C GLU A 234 -7.86 11.31 -12.58
N ARG A 235 -8.43 10.12 -12.33
CA ARG A 235 -9.73 9.69 -12.89
C ARG A 235 -10.89 9.72 -11.89
N ALA A 236 -10.65 10.22 -10.67
CA ALA A 236 -11.57 10.07 -9.54
C ALA A 236 -13.00 10.57 -9.83
N GLU A 237 -13.16 11.66 -10.59
CA GLU A 237 -14.46 12.20 -10.98
C GLU A 237 -15.28 11.17 -11.79
N ALA A 238 -14.64 10.48 -12.75
CA ALA A 238 -15.30 9.51 -13.60
C ALA A 238 -15.62 8.18 -12.88
N VAL A 239 -14.92 7.88 -11.78
CA VAL A 239 -14.98 6.59 -11.09
C VAL A 239 -15.32 6.71 -9.60
N THR A 240 -15.91 7.82 -9.17
CA THR A 240 -16.24 8.05 -7.76
C THR A 240 -17.13 6.95 -7.17
N GLY A 241 -16.86 6.58 -5.92
CA GLY A 241 -17.54 5.49 -5.23
C GLY A 241 -17.13 4.09 -5.69
N ARG A 242 -16.16 3.97 -6.63
CA ARG A 242 -15.66 2.68 -7.11
C ARG A 242 -14.60 2.07 -6.21
N ILE A 243 -14.53 0.75 -6.28
CA ILE A 243 -13.55 -0.07 -5.59
C ILE A 243 -12.80 -0.86 -6.66
N TYR A 244 -11.48 -0.99 -6.52
CA TYR A 244 -10.63 -1.74 -7.43
C TYR A 244 -9.72 -2.69 -6.67
N ASN A 245 -9.56 -3.90 -7.20
CA ASN A 245 -8.52 -4.83 -6.75
C ASN A 245 -7.16 -4.38 -7.32
N LEU A 246 -6.24 -4.03 -6.44
CA LEU A 246 -4.89 -3.63 -6.81
C LEU A 246 -3.91 -4.78 -6.58
N GLY A 247 -3.76 -5.60 -7.60
CA GLY A 247 -2.87 -6.75 -7.69
C GLY A 247 -2.53 -7.05 -9.15
N THR A 248 -1.61 -7.99 -9.37
CA THR A 248 -1.16 -8.34 -10.71
C THR A 248 -2.12 -9.27 -11.46
N GLY A 249 -2.98 -9.99 -10.71
CA GLY A 249 -3.80 -11.09 -11.23
C GLY A 249 -2.98 -12.37 -11.44
N ARG A 250 -1.75 -12.43 -10.91
CA ARG A 250 -0.88 -13.61 -10.95
C ARG A 250 -0.60 -14.10 -9.53
N GLN A 251 -0.97 -15.33 -9.27
CA GLN A 251 -0.59 -16.00 -8.03
C GLN A 251 0.87 -16.47 -8.11
N THR A 252 1.65 -16.19 -7.07
CA THR A 252 3.03 -16.64 -6.93
C THR A 252 3.20 -17.39 -5.62
N THR A 253 3.71 -18.62 -5.68
CA THR A 253 3.98 -19.41 -4.48
C THR A 253 5.27 -18.99 -3.79
N LEU A 254 5.41 -19.34 -2.50
CA LEU A 254 6.65 -19.11 -1.76
C LEU A 254 7.83 -19.85 -2.43
N ARG A 255 7.61 -21.05 -2.95
CA ARG A 255 8.59 -21.79 -3.76
C ARG A 255 9.06 -20.95 -4.96
N GLU A 256 8.12 -20.43 -5.72
CA GLU A 256 8.42 -19.67 -6.95
C GLU A 256 9.24 -18.40 -6.68
N ILE A 257 8.91 -17.64 -5.64
CA ILE A 257 9.67 -16.43 -5.29
C ILE A 257 11.07 -16.76 -4.76
N VAL A 258 11.21 -17.81 -3.95
CA VAL A 258 12.51 -18.27 -3.42
C VAL A 258 13.42 -18.77 -4.54
N GLU A 259 12.90 -19.60 -5.46
CA GLU A 259 13.69 -20.07 -6.60
C GLU A 259 14.07 -18.94 -7.55
N THR A 260 13.20 -17.93 -7.71
CA THR A 260 13.54 -16.73 -8.48
C THR A 260 14.67 -15.96 -7.83
N ALA A 261 14.63 -15.75 -6.52
CA ALA A 261 15.70 -15.08 -5.78
C ALA A 261 17.02 -15.90 -5.82
N ARG A 262 16.97 -17.22 -5.65
CA ARG A 262 18.13 -18.11 -5.75
C ARG A 262 18.85 -17.95 -7.10
N ARG A 263 18.08 -18.03 -8.17
CA ARG A 263 18.60 -17.88 -9.53
C ARG A 263 19.17 -16.47 -9.76
N LEU A 264 18.45 -15.44 -9.36
CA LEU A 264 18.82 -14.04 -9.58
C LEU A 264 20.12 -13.66 -8.84
N PHE A 265 20.25 -14.09 -7.58
CA PHE A 265 21.39 -13.74 -6.72
C PHE A 265 22.48 -14.82 -6.64
N GLY A 266 22.33 -15.91 -7.37
CA GLY A 266 23.33 -16.98 -7.41
C GLY A 266 23.45 -17.78 -6.11
N VAL A 267 22.41 -17.83 -5.27
CA VAL A 267 22.40 -18.55 -4.00
C VAL A 267 22.48 -20.06 -4.26
N LYS A 268 23.48 -20.72 -3.70
CA LYS A 268 23.69 -22.18 -3.86
C LYS A 268 23.00 -23.02 -2.80
N GLU A 269 22.62 -22.40 -1.69
CA GLU A 269 21.93 -23.07 -0.61
C GLU A 269 20.57 -23.60 -1.08
N GLU A 270 20.25 -24.86 -0.70
CA GLU A 270 18.95 -25.44 -0.97
C GLU A 270 17.92 -24.96 0.07
N PRO A 271 16.67 -24.66 -0.34
CA PRO A 271 15.65 -24.18 0.58
C PRO A 271 15.27 -25.29 1.58
N VAL A 272 15.23 -24.94 2.86
CA VAL A 272 14.68 -25.80 3.92
C VAL A 272 13.30 -25.26 4.29
N TRP A 273 12.27 -25.99 3.90
CA TRP A 273 10.88 -25.60 4.08
C TRP A 273 10.35 -25.97 5.48
N ASP A 274 9.20 -25.39 5.86
CA ASP A 274 8.50 -25.67 7.13
C ASP A 274 9.33 -25.41 8.39
N THR A 275 10.30 -24.50 8.29
CA THR A 275 11.14 -24.06 9.42
C THR A 275 10.53 -22.87 10.18
N MET A 276 9.44 -22.29 9.65
CA MET A 276 8.65 -21.26 10.33
C MET A 276 7.27 -21.81 10.72
N PRO A 277 6.71 -21.37 11.87
CA PRO A 277 5.34 -21.73 12.25
C PRO A 277 4.33 -21.26 11.19
N GLN A 278 3.34 -22.09 10.90
CA GLN A 278 2.20 -21.69 10.08
C GLN A 278 1.41 -20.58 10.78
N ARG A 279 0.91 -19.65 9.99
CA ARG A 279 0.10 -18.53 10.45
C ARG A 279 -1.36 -18.77 10.07
N THR A 280 -2.28 -18.24 10.88
CA THR A 280 -3.74 -18.42 10.66
C THR A 280 -4.25 -17.80 9.35
N TRP A 281 -3.47 -16.90 8.74
CA TRP A 281 -3.79 -16.24 7.46
C TRP A 281 -3.01 -16.80 6.26
N ASP A 282 -2.24 -17.88 6.46
CA ASP A 282 -1.57 -18.53 5.35
C ASP A 282 -2.58 -19.30 4.51
N THR A 283 -2.54 -19.09 3.20
CA THR A 283 -3.45 -19.69 2.22
C THR A 283 -2.70 -20.03 0.95
N LYS A 284 -3.21 -21.04 0.23
CA LYS A 284 -2.69 -21.44 -1.08
C LYS A 284 -3.32 -20.69 -2.25
N VAL A 285 -4.37 -19.90 -1.99
CA VAL A 285 -5.02 -19.04 -3.00
C VAL A 285 -5.10 -17.61 -2.47
N TRP A 286 -4.39 -16.71 -3.13
CA TRP A 286 -4.43 -15.28 -2.85
C TRP A 286 -4.03 -14.52 -4.09
N VAL A 287 -5.02 -14.18 -4.93
CA VAL A 287 -4.83 -13.58 -6.24
C VAL A 287 -5.97 -12.62 -6.56
N ALA A 288 -5.65 -11.49 -7.18
CA ALA A 288 -6.61 -10.46 -7.57
C ALA A 288 -7.35 -10.84 -8.85
N ASP A 289 -8.65 -10.59 -8.92
CA ASP A 289 -9.26 -10.27 -10.20
C ASP A 289 -8.99 -8.78 -10.49
N ALA A 290 -8.06 -8.52 -11.40
CA ALA A 290 -7.63 -7.17 -11.77
C ALA A 290 -8.30 -6.68 -13.07
N ALA A 291 -9.40 -7.30 -13.51
CA ALA A 291 -10.06 -6.94 -14.77
C ALA A 291 -10.61 -5.51 -14.74
N ARG A 292 -11.26 -5.12 -13.63
CA ARG A 292 -11.89 -3.81 -13.49
C ARG A 292 -10.86 -2.68 -13.50
N ILE A 293 -9.79 -2.78 -12.71
CA ILE A 293 -8.76 -1.72 -12.65
C ILE A 293 -8.09 -1.52 -14.01
N ARG A 294 -7.87 -2.60 -14.77
CA ARG A 294 -7.32 -2.53 -16.13
C ARG A 294 -8.26 -1.83 -17.10
N ALA A 295 -9.56 -2.12 -17.00
CA ALA A 295 -10.56 -1.58 -17.94
C ALA A 295 -10.90 -0.10 -17.66
N GLU A 296 -11.01 0.29 -16.39
CA GLU A 296 -11.53 1.60 -16.00
C GLU A 296 -10.41 2.62 -15.67
N LEU A 297 -9.26 2.18 -15.13
CA LEU A 297 -8.11 3.04 -14.83
C LEU A 297 -6.96 2.92 -15.86
N ASP A 298 -7.08 2.03 -16.87
CA ASP A 298 -5.99 1.72 -17.82
C ASP A 298 -4.67 1.32 -17.12
N TRP A 299 -4.79 0.85 -15.87
CA TRP A 299 -3.64 0.44 -15.07
C TRP A 299 -3.31 -1.04 -15.31
N LYS A 300 -2.04 -1.33 -15.41
CA LYS A 300 -1.49 -2.69 -15.42
C LYS A 300 -0.12 -2.73 -14.76
N PRO A 301 0.23 -3.81 -14.07
CA PRO A 301 1.58 -3.97 -13.55
C PRO A 301 2.60 -3.98 -14.70
N ARG A 302 3.71 -3.28 -14.51
CA ARG A 302 4.79 -3.14 -15.51
C ARG A 302 6.04 -3.89 -15.08
N THR A 303 6.16 -4.17 -13.78
CA THR A 303 7.34 -4.75 -13.17
C THR A 303 7.13 -6.25 -12.94
N SER A 304 7.96 -7.07 -13.57
CA SER A 304 7.96 -8.52 -13.28
C SER A 304 8.52 -8.79 -11.87
N LEU A 305 8.21 -9.98 -11.31
CA LEU A 305 8.74 -10.37 -10.00
C LEU A 305 10.28 -10.32 -9.97
N GLU A 306 10.93 -10.80 -11.02
CA GLU A 306 12.40 -10.80 -11.12
C GLU A 306 12.98 -9.38 -11.14
N GLN A 307 12.37 -8.47 -11.92
CA GLN A 307 12.75 -7.05 -11.93
C GLN A 307 12.53 -6.38 -10.57
N GLY A 308 11.38 -6.61 -9.93
CA GLY A 308 11.09 -6.04 -8.62
C GLY A 308 12.04 -6.53 -7.52
N LEU A 309 12.43 -7.81 -7.54
CA LEU A 309 13.45 -8.35 -6.62
C LEU A 309 14.82 -7.71 -6.89
N ALA A 310 15.23 -7.59 -8.16
CA ALA A 310 16.49 -6.94 -8.54
C ALA A 310 16.53 -5.47 -8.09
N THR A 311 15.47 -4.71 -8.39
CA THR A 311 15.36 -3.29 -7.97
C THR A 311 15.39 -3.14 -6.45
N THR A 312 14.73 -4.06 -5.72
CA THR A 312 14.75 -4.05 -4.25
C THR A 312 16.17 -4.30 -3.72
N ALA A 313 16.91 -5.22 -4.32
CA ALA A 313 18.28 -5.51 -3.94
C ALA A 313 19.22 -4.33 -4.24
N GLU A 314 19.15 -3.76 -5.45
CA GLU A 314 19.92 -2.57 -5.83
C GLU A 314 19.65 -1.38 -4.90
N TRP A 315 18.40 -1.18 -4.54
CA TRP A 315 18.03 -0.14 -3.57
C TRP A 315 18.68 -0.41 -2.21
N LEU A 316 18.60 -1.66 -1.69
CA LEU A 316 19.18 -2.01 -0.39
C LEU A 316 20.70 -1.85 -0.36
N GLU A 317 21.39 -2.19 -1.45
CA GLU A 317 22.84 -2.01 -1.58
C GLU A 317 23.26 -0.53 -1.61
N ARG A 318 22.42 0.34 -2.18
CA ARG A 318 22.68 1.80 -2.28
C ARG A 318 22.17 2.60 -1.07
N ALA A 319 21.29 2.02 -0.26
CA ALA A 319 20.75 2.68 0.91
C ALA A 319 21.87 3.11 1.88
N ASP A 320 21.66 4.16 2.64
CA ASP A 320 22.61 4.59 3.65
C ASP A 320 22.80 3.54 4.76
N ALA A 321 23.83 3.71 5.60
CA ALA A 321 24.18 2.74 6.63
C ALA A 321 23.05 2.56 7.67
N ALA A 322 22.34 3.62 8.04
CA ALA A 322 21.27 3.58 9.02
C ALA A 322 20.04 2.81 8.50
N VAL A 323 19.72 2.98 7.22
CA VAL A 323 18.66 2.21 6.56
C VAL A 323 19.08 0.75 6.41
N ARG A 324 20.29 0.48 5.91
CA ARG A 324 20.80 -0.90 5.77
C ARG A 324 20.82 -1.67 7.08
N GLU A 325 21.15 -1.01 8.20
CA GLU A 325 21.16 -1.63 9.53
C GLU A 325 19.78 -2.20 9.92
N LYS A 326 18.68 -1.59 9.48
CA LYS A 326 17.33 -2.09 9.72
C LYS A 326 17.07 -3.45 9.04
N TYR A 327 17.77 -3.73 7.93
CA TYR A 327 17.66 -4.97 7.15
C TYR A 327 18.77 -5.99 7.46
N VAL A 328 19.66 -5.67 8.40
CA VAL A 328 20.68 -6.63 8.84
C VAL A 328 20.01 -7.83 9.50
N ILE A 329 20.42 -9.01 9.06
CA ILE A 329 20.00 -10.29 9.62
C ILE A 329 20.43 -10.35 11.09
N ARG A 330 19.51 -10.17 12.01
CA ARG A 330 19.75 -10.47 13.43
C ARG A 330 19.65 -11.99 13.57
N GLN A 331 20.79 -12.60 13.92
CA GLN A 331 20.93 -14.05 14.17
C GLN A 331 20.08 -14.49 15.36
#